data_43aabd63e1398d0daf871941f03fefe6
#
_entry.id   43aabd63e1398d0daf871941f03fefe6
#
_cell.length_a   1.000
_cell.length_b   1.000
_cell.length_c   1.000
_cell.angle_alpha   90.00
_cell.angle_beta   90.00
_cell.angle_gamma   90.00
#
_symmetry.space_group_name_H-M   'P 1'
#
loop_
_entity.id
_entity.type
_entity.pdbx_description
1 polymer ?
#
loop_
_entity_poly.entity_id
_entity_poly.type
_entity_poly.pdbx_seq_one_letter_code
_entity_poly.pdbx_strand_id
1 'polypeptide(L)'
;MLVNLDQVLKKAKAEHYAVGLFNTIDTVQLEAAISAAEEAKAPIIIGTAEVLTPFGDLPLIAPGLIAAAKRASVPVVIHYDHGLTFEKTMEALKLGFSSVMFDASTKPYADNIAETKEVVKIAHAFGATVEGEIGHVGVAADGDNAKEDMYTTVEEAVDFQTKT
;
A
#
# COMPACT_ATOMS: atom_id res chain seq x y z
N MET A 1 5.06 -0.42 -16.72
CA MET A 1 5.85 -1.57 -16.18
C MET A 1 5.39 -1.86 -14.76
N LEU A 2 4.72 -2.99 -14.53
CA LEU A 2 4.34 -3.40 -13.17
C LEU A 2 5.60 -3.73 -12.35
N VAL A 3 5.75 -3.08 -11.19
CA VAL A 3 6.87 -3.24 -10.25
C VAL A 3 6.35 -3.24 -8.80
N ASN A 4 7.18 -3.63 -7.83
CA ASN A 4 6.84 -3.51 -6.40
C ASN A 4 7.43 -2.24 -5.76
N LEU A 5 7.09 -1.94 -4.50
CA LEU A 5 7.56 -0.73 -3.82
C LEU A 5 9.08 -0.65 -3.70
N ASP A 6 9.76 -1.75 -3.47
CA ASP A 6 11.23 -1.79 -3.36
C ASP A 6 11.91 -1.21 -4.60
N GLN A 7 11.37 -1.46 -5.79
CA GLN A 7 11.94 -1.04 -7.06
C GLN A 7 11.81 0.47 -7.30
N VAL A 8 10.89 1.14 -6.64
CA VAL A 8 10.68 2.60 -6.78
C VAL A 8 11.14 3.37 -5.55
N LEU A 9 10.90 2.87 -4.33
CA LEU A 9 11.19 3.59 -3.10
C LEU A 9 12.68 3.60 -2.73
N LYS A 10 13.46 2.57 -3.07
CA LYS A 10 14.91 2.58 -2.84
C LYS A 10 15.59 3.71 -3.59
N LYS A 11 15.20 3.94 -4.84
CA LYS A 11 15.71 5.07 -5.65
C LYS A 11 15.20 6.40 -5.10
N ALA A 12 13.91 6.50 -4.79
CA ALA A 12 13.31 7.71 -4.24
C ALA A 12 14.03 8.15 -2.94
N LYS A 13 14.31 7.20 -2.05
CA LYS A 13 15.06 7.45 -0.81
C LYS A 13 16.48 7.92 -1.09
N ALA A 14 17.19 7.30 -2.01
CA ALA A 14 18.58 7.65 -2.34
C ALA A 14 18.69 9.03 -3.01
N GLU A 15 17.72 9.41 -3.82
CA GLU A 15 17.70 10.66 -4.59
C GLU A 15 16.81 11.74 -3.94
N HIS A 16 16.26 11.49 -2.72
CA HIS A 16 15.48 12.44 -1.92
C HIS A 16 14.23 13.01 -2.63
N TYR A 17 13.45 12.15 -3.29
CA TYR A 17 12.13 12.52 -3.83
C TYR A 17 11.03 11.58 -3.31
N ALA A 18 9.77 12.01 -3.43
CA ALA A 18 8.60 11.21 -3.09
C ALA A 18 7.98 10.57 -4.33
N VAL A 19 7.33 9.42 -4.16
CA VAL A 19 6.48 8.79 -5.18
C VAL A 19 5.03 8.93 -4.73
N GLY A 20 4.18 9.52 -5.59
CA GLY A 20 2.77 9.72 -5.27
C GLY A 20 1.99 8.41 -5.31
N LEU A 21 1.08 8.23 -4.32
CA LEU A 21 0.08 7.18 -4.29
C LEU A 21 -1.29 7.79 -4.61
N PHE A 22 -2.01 7.19 -5.55
CA PHE A 22 -3.33 7.62 -6.00
C PHE A 22 -4.31 6.46 -5.90
N ASN A 23 -5.22 6.51 -4.94
CA ASN A 23 -6.29 5.53 -4.82
C ASN A 23 -7.31 5.71 -5.94
N THR A 24 -7.67 4.61 -6.58
CA THR A 24 -8.63 4.59 -7.67
C THR A 24 -9.47 3.31 -7.68
N ILE A 25 -10.71 3.43 -8.09
CA ILE A 25 -11.67 2.33 -8.23
C ILE A 25 -12.29 2.28 -9.64
N ASP A 26 -11.91 3.19 -10.52
CA ASP A 26 -12.46 3.25 -11.87
C ASP A 26 -11.39 3.46 -12.95
N THR A 27 -11.75 3.17 -14.19
CA THR A 27 -10.83 3.23 -15.32
C THR A 27 -10.49 4.65 -15.75
N VAL A 28 -11.31 5.63 -15.44
CA VAL A 28 -11.07 7.04 -15.83
C VAL A 28 -9.98 7.63 -14.94
N GLN A 29 -10.09 7.44 -13.63
CA GLN A 29 -9.05 7.85 -12.67
C GLN A 29 -7.74 7.11 -12.96
N LEU A 30 -7.80 5.80 -13.22
CA LEU A 30 -6.63 4.98 -13.55
C LEU A 30 -5.89 5.50 -14.80
N GLU A 31 -6.60 5.74 -15.89
CA GLU A 31 -6.00 6.26 -17.13
C GLU A 31 -5.43 7.67 -16.93
N ALA A 32 -6.12 8.53 -16.20
CA ALA A 32 -5.63 9.89 -15.92
C ALA A 32 -4.33 9.85 -15.11
N ALA A 33 -4.27 9.03 -14.05
CA ALA A 33 -3.09 8.90 -13.20
C ALA A 33 -1.88 8.33 -13.95
N ILE A 34 -2.09 7.26 -14.74
CA ILE A 34 -1.01 6.66 -15.53
C ILE A 34 -0.54 7.59 -16.63
N SER A 35 -1.45 8.25 -17.35
CA SER A 35 -1.09 9.21 -18.41
C SER A 35 -0.27 10.38 -17.85
N ALA A 36 -0.65 10.90 -16.70
CA ALA A 36 0.10 11.96 -16.02
C ALA A 36 1.52 11.49 -15.61
N ALA A 37 1.64 10.26 -15.09
CA ALA A 37 2.93 9.69 -14.74
C ALA A 37 3.83 9.46 -15.96
N GLU A 38 3.26 9.01 -17.07
CA GLU A 38 3.98 8.82 -18.34
C GLU A 38 4.44 10.16 -18.92
N GLU A 39 3.59 11.19 -18.89
CA GLU A 39 3.96 12.55 -19.32
C GLU A 39 5.09 13.12 -18.46
N ALA A 40 4.99 12.95 -17.13
CA ALA A 40 6.01 13.36 -16.17
C ALA A 40 7.28 12.48 -16.21
N LYS A 41 7.24 11.32 -16.88
CA LYS A 41 8.30 10.29 -16.86
C LYS A 41 8.69 9.89 -15.43
N ALA A 42 7.70 9.80 -14.54
CA ALA A 42 7.86 9.52 -13.13
C ALA A 42 7.24 8.17 -12.73
N PRO A 43 7.81 7.46 -11.74
CA PRO A 43 7.15 6.32 -11.14
C PRO A 43 5.88 6.75 -10.40
N ILE A 44 4.91 5.83 -10.30
CA ILE A 44 3.64 6.08 -9.62
C ILE A 44 3.19 4.84 -8.84
N ILE A 45 2.46 5.06 -7.75
CA ILE A 45 1.74 4.02 -7.02
C ILE A 45 0.25 4.22 -7.29
N ILE A 46 -0.41 3.21 -7.82
CA ILE A 46 -1.86 3.16 -7.97
C ILE A 46 -2.39 2.27 -6.86
N GLY A 47 -3.18 2.86 -5.98
CA GLY A 47 -3.77 2.19 -4.83
C GLY A 47 -5.26 1.92 -5.00
N THR A 48 -5.77 1.04 -4.15
CA THR A 48 -7.17 0.96 -3.79
C THR A 48 -7.27 0.47 -2.35
N ALA A 49 -8.00 1.21 -1.52
CA ALA A 49 -8.11 0.91 -0.10
C ALA A 49 -9.27 -0.06 0.19
N GLU A 50 -9.16 -0.85 1.27
CA GLU A 50 -10.24 -1.77 1.67
C GLU A 50 -11.56 -1.04 1.88
N VAL A 51 -11.53 0.17 2.45
CA VAL A 51 -12.72 1.01 2.67
C VAL A 51 -13.41 1.46 1.38
N LEU A 52 -12.75 1.35 0.24
CA LEU A 52 -13.32 1.68 -1.08
C LEU A 52 -14.02 0.49 -1.74
N THR A 53 -13.87 -0.72 -1.23
CA THR A 53 -14.45 -1.93 -1.83
C THR A 53 -15.98 -1.92 -1.97
N PRO A 54 -16.77 -1.20 -1.13
CA PRO A 54 -18.21 -1.03 -1.38
C PRO A 54 -18.54 -0.25 -2.66
N PHE A 55 -17.59 0.52 -3.20
CA PHE A 55 -17.76 1.34 -4.41
C PHE A 55 -17.12 0.70 -5.65
N GLY A 56 -16.29 -0.34 -5.47
CA GLY A 56 -15.62 -1.03 -6.56
C GLY A 56 -15.16 -2.42 -6.12
N ASP A 57 -15.84 -3.46 -6.61
CA ASP A 57 -15.51 -4.85 -6.28
C ASP A 57 -14.08 -5.20 -6.72
N LEU A 58 -13.23 -5.58 -5.77
CA LEU A 58 -11.79 -5.78 -5.99
C LEU A 58 -11.49 -6.80 -7.11
N PRO A 59 -12.13 -7.98 -7.16
CA PRO A 59 -11.96 -8.92 -8.27
C PRO A 59 -12.34 -8.35 -9.64
N LEU A 60 -13.26 -7.39 -9.68
CA LEU A 60 -13.70 -6.77 -10.92
C LEU A 60 -12.72 -5.70 -11.41
N ILE A 61 -12.19 -4.88 -10.51
CA ILE A 61 -11.28 -3.77 -10.88
C ILE A 61 -9.82 -4.18 -11.01
N ALA A 62 -9.34 -5.13 -10.24
CA ALA A 62 -7.94 -5.54 -10.19
C ALA A 62 -7.35 -5.94 -11.55
N PRO A 63 -8.04 -6.70 -12.42
CA PRO A 63 -7.50 -7.02 -13.73
C PRO A 63 -7.19 -5.80 -14.58
N GLY A 64 -8.04 -4.75 -14.51
CA GLY A 64 -7.82 -3.48 -15.19
C GLY A 64 -6.60 -2.73 -14.66
N LEU A 65 -6.47 -2.63 -13.33
CA LEU A 65 -5.32 -1.98 -12.67
C LEU A 65 -4.00 -2.64 -13.11
N ILE A 66 -3.96 -3.97 -13.06
CA ILE A 66 -2.76 -4.76 -13.39
C ILE A 66 -2.43 -4.67 -14.89
N ALA A 67 -3.45 -4.74 -15.76
CA ALA A 67 -3.25 -4.61 -17.20
C ALA A 67 -2.69 -3.22 -17.55
N ALA A 68 -3.23 -2.16 -16.96
CA ALA A 68 -2.76 -0.80 -17.18
C ALA A 68 -1.31 -0.61 -16.67
N ALA A 69 -0.98 -1.12 -15.48
CA ALA A 69 0.38 -1.08 -14.94
C ALA A 69 1.38 -1.83 -15.84
N LYS A 70 1.02 -3.01 -16.34
CA LYS A 70 1.88 -3.77 -17.26
C LYS A 70 2.13 -3.06 -18.59
N ARG A 71 1.14 -2.32 -19.10
CA ARG A 71 1.21 -1.55 -20.35
C ARG A 71 2.05 -0.29 -20.20
N ALA A 72 2.00 0.35 -19.03
CA ALA A 72 2.64 1.65 -18.78
C ALA A 72 4.12 1.66 -19.16
N SER A 73 4.59 2.79 -19.69
CA SER A 73 5.99 3.04 -20.07
C SER A 73 6.88 3.43 -18.87
N VAL A 74 6.25 3.78 -17.75
CA VAL A 74 6.91 4.10 -16.48
C VAL A 74 6.70 3.00 -15.44
N PRO A 75 7.52 2.94 -14.35
CA PRO A 75 7.28 2.03 -13.23
C PRO A 75 5.95 2.35 -12.53
N VAL A 76 5.08 1.34 -12.38
CA VAL A 76 3.79 1.43 -11.70
C VAL A 76 3.70 0.33 -10.65
N VAL A 77 3.47 0.70 -9.42
CA VAL A 77 3.13 -0.21 -8.34
C VAL A 77 1.61 -0.30 -8.23
N ILE A 78 1.08 -1.51 -8.10
CA ILE A 78 -0.32 -1.72 -7.75
C ILE A 78 -0.36 -2.11 -6.27
N HIS A 79 -0.96 -1.24 -5.46
CA HIS A 79 -0.93 -1.29 -4.00
C HIS A 79 -2.32 -1.44 -3.40
N TYR A 80 -2.48 -2.40 -2.51
CA TYR A 80 -3.70 -2.54 -1.69
C TYR A 80 -3.49 -1.76 -0.40
N ASP A 81 -4.17 -0.61 -0.33
CA ASP A 81 -3.99 0.39 0.70
C ASP A 81 -4.93 0.11 1.89
N HIS A 82 -4.44 0.24 3.12
CA HIS A 82 -5.16 -0.04 4.36
C HIS A 82 -5.98 -1.34 4.32
N GLY A 83 -5.30 -2.48 4.12
CA GLY A 83 -5.90 -3.81 4.29
C GLY A 83 -6.18 -4.07 5.78
N LEU A 84 -7.45 -3.97 6.18
CA LEU A 84 -7.90 -4.10 7.57
C LEU A 84 -8.08 -5.57 7.98
N THR A 85 -8.25 -6.44 7.00
CA THR A 85 -8.47 -7.87 7.21
C THR A 85 -7.42 -8.71 6.49
N PHE A 86 -7.01 -9.80 7.15
CA PHE A 86 -6.07 -10.75 6.58
C PHE A 86 -6.60 -11.34 5.26
N GLU A 87 -7.87 -11.71 5.24
CA GLU A 87 -8.55 -12.31 4.08
C GLU A 87 -8.52 -11.40 2.87
N LYS A 88 -8.80 -10.11 3.04
CA LYS A 88 -8.80 -9.13 1.93
C LYS A 88 -7.39 -8.83 1.45
N THR A 89 -6.43 -8.77 2.34
CA THR A 89 -5.01 -8.63 1.99
C THR A 89 -4.53 -9.84 1.16
N MET A 90 -4.93 -11.07 1.55
CA MET A 90 -4.63 -12.28 0.77
C MET A 90 -5.36 -12.31 -0.57
N GLU A 91 -6.59 -11.81 -0.64
CA GLU A 91 -7.33 -11.64 -1.90
C GLU A 91 -6.59 -10.72 -2.87
N ALA A 92 -6.09 -9.57 -2.39
CA ALA A 92 -5.30 -8.65 -3.20
C ALA A 92 -4.01 -9.30 -3.77
N LEU A 93 -3.27 -10.03 -2.93
CA LEU A 93 -2.10 -10.79 -3.39
C LEU A 93 -2.45 -11.82 -4.47
N LYS A 94 -3.53 -12.57 -4.25
CA LYS A 94 -4.02 -13.56 -5.23
C LYS A 94 -4.43 -12.91 -6.55
N LEU A 95 -4.96 -11.71 -6.52
CA LEU A 95 -5.33 -10.94 -7.71
C LEU A 95 -4.13 -10.35 -8.45
N GLY A 96 -2.93 -10.39 -7.84
CA GLY A 96 -1.69 -9.97 -8.48
C GLY A 96 -1.22 -8.55 -8.12
N PHE A 97 -1.68 -8.02 -7.00
CA PHE A 97 -1.14 -6.77 -6.46
C PHE A 97 0.35 -6.94 -6.16
N SER A 98 1.16 -5.97 -6.56
CA SER A 98 2.62 -5.99 -6.36
C SER A 98 3.05 -5.41 -5.01
N SER A 99 2.10 -4.88 -4.26
CA SER A 99 2.29 -4.37 -2.91
C SER A 99 0.97 -4.40 -2.14
N VAL A 100 1.05 -4.63 -0.84
CA VAL A 100 -0.10 -4.57 0.07
C VAL A 100 0.31 -3.83 1.34
N MET A 101 -0.62 -3.09 1.94
CA MET A 101 -0.53 -2.62 3.30
C MET A 101 -1.41 -3.52 4.18
N PHE A 102 -0.87 -3.92 5.33
CA PHE A 102 -1.65 -4.59 6.36
C PHE A 102 -1.71 -3.68 7.59
N ASP A 103 -2.88 -3.12 7.83
CA ASP A 103 -3.11 -2.16 8.90
C ASP A 103 -3.69 -2.87 10.13
N ALA A 104 -2.80 -3.24 11.05
CA ALA A 104 -3.14 -3.75 12.37
C ALA A 104 -2.78 -2.74 13.49
N SER A 105 -2.68 -1.45 13.17
CA SER A 105 -2.28 -0.38 14.10
C SER A 105 -3.21 -0.23 15.30
N THR A 106 -4.47 -0.62 15.16
CA THR A 106 -5.46 -0.61 16.24
C THR A 106 -5.35 -1.79 17.22
N LYS A 107 -4.53 -2.81 16.90
CA LYS A 107 -4.28 -3.98 17.73
C LYS A 107 -3.13 -3.73 18.72
N PRO A 108 -3.02 -4.56 19.78
CA PRO A 108 -1.81 -4.55 20.61
C PRO A 108 -0.54 -4.71 19.77
N TYR A 109 0.52 -3.97 20.08
CA TYR A 109 1.76 -3.93 19.32
C TYR A 109 2.36 -5.31 18.99
N ALA A 110 2.32 -6.24 19.97
CA ALA A 110 2.82 -7.59 19.75
C ALA A 110 1.98 -8.39 18.73
N ASP A 111 0.67 -8.19 18.73
CA ASP A 111 -0.24 -8.83 17.78
C ASP A 111 -0.07 -8.24 16.38
N ASN A 112 0.10 -6.90 16.28
CA ASN A 112 0.42 -6.24 15.02
C ASN A 112 1.71 -6.82 14.41
N ILE A 113 2.78 -6.95 15.18
CA ILE A 113 4.03 -7.57 14.72
C ILE A 113 3.78 -9.00 14.23
N ALA A 114 3.08 -9.83 15.01
CA ALA A 114 2.88 -11.23 14.68
C ALA A 114 2.09 -11.41 13.36
N GLU A 115 0.99 -10.68 13.22
CA GLU A 115 0.15 -10.75 12.03
C GLU A 115 0.83 -10.14 10.81
N THR A 116 1.46 -8.97 10.95
CA THR A 116 2.21 -8.34 9.84
C THR A 116 3.34 -9.23 9.35
N LYS A 117 4.06 -9.89 10.25
CA LYS A 117 5.10 -10.86 9.89
C LYS A 117 4.56 -12.02 9.06
N GLU A 118 3.37 -12.53 9.37
CA GLU A 118 2.73 -13.58 8.58
C GLU A 118 2.38 -13.08 7.18
N VAL A 119 1.81 -11.88 7.07
CA VAL A 119 1.53 -11.23 5.79
C VAL A 119 2.81 -11.04 4.98
N VAL A 120 3.89 -10.56 5.59
CA VAL A 120 5.21 -10.37 4.94
C VAL A 120 5.72 -11.68 4.35
N LYS A 121 5.69 -12.77 5.12
CA LYS A 121 6.13 -14.10 4.66
C LYS A 121 5.37 -14.53 3.41
N ILE A 122 4.06 -14.33 3.39
CA ILE A 122 3.21 -14.73 2.26
C ILE A 122 3.43 -13.79 1.07
N ALA A 123 3.37 -12.48 1.29
CA ALA A 123 3.54 -11.49 0.24
C ALA A 123 4.88 -11.63 -0.50
N HIS A 124 5.96 -11.87 0.24
CA HIS A 124 7.29 -12.11 -0.35
C HIS A 124 7.31 -13.36 -1.23
N ALA A 125 6.55 -14.41 -0.91
CA ALA A 125 6.41 -15.58 -1.77
C ALA A 125 5.68 -15.27 -3.10
N PHE A 126 4.85 -14.23 -3.13
CA PHE A 126 4.24 -13.69 -4.35
C PHE A 126 5.11 -12.64 -5.07
N GLY A 127 6.28 -12.27 -4.51
CA GLY A 127 7.12 -11.19 -5.04
C GLY A 127 6.58 -9.78 -4.75
N ALA A 128 5.59 -9.67 -3.86
CA ALA A 128 5.00 -8.42 -3.44
C ALA A 128 5.71 -7.85 -2.20
N THR A 129 5.66 -6.53 -2.04
CA THR A 129 6.13 -5.82 -0.84
C THR A 129 4.99 -5.62 0.15
N VAL A 130 5.33 -5.42 1.43
CA VAL A 130 4.36 -5.13 2.50
C VAL A 130 4.69 -3.80 3.14
N GLU A 131 3.66 -3.00 3.38
CA GLU A 131 3.64 -1.85 4.25
C GLU A 131 2.91 -2.25 5.54
N GLY A 132 3.40 -1.81 6.68
CA GLY A 132 2.76 -1.98 7.98
C GLY A 132 2.58 -0.63 8.66
N GLU A 133 1.66 -0.53 9.60
CA GLU A 133 1.38 0.69 10.34
C GLU A 133 1.63 0.51 11.83
N ILE A 134 2.30 1.49 12.43
CA ILE A 134 2.48 1.67 13.88
C ILE A 134 2.19 3.12 14.25
N GLY A 135 1.86 3.35 15.51
CA GLY A 135 1.25 4.60 15.90
C GLY A 135 -0.23 4.62 15.50
N HIS A 136 -0.86 5.76 15.59
CA HIS A 136 -2.27 5.90 15.22
C HIS A 136 -2.58 7.32 14.79
N VAL A 137 -3.11 7.49 13.57
CA VAL A 137 -3.46 8.82 13.04
C VAL A 137 -4.77 9.35 13.63
N GLY A 138 -5.61 8.47 14.17
CA GLY A 138 -6.97 8.82 14.62
C GLY A 138 -7.97 8.93 13.48
N VAL A 139 -9.23 9.15 13.83
CA VAL A 139 -10.30 9.33 12.86
C VAL A 139 -10.62 10.82 12.77
N ALA A 140 -10.64 11.37 11.57
CA ALA A 140 -10.92 12.81 11.34
C ALA A 140 -12.25 13.28 11.97
N ALA A 141 -13.23 12.38 12.17
CA ALA A 141 -14.50 12.65 12.83
C ALA A 141 -14.37 12.92 14.34
N ASP A 142 -13.29 12.48 14.99
CA ASP A 142 -13.09 12.61 16.45
C ASP A 142 -12.38 13.92 16.84
N GLY A 143 -12.07 14.76 15.86
CA GLY A 143 -11.28 15.98 16.05
C GLY A 143 -9.81 15.69 16.40
N ASP A 144 -9.01 16.75 16.51
CA ASP A 144 -7.56 16.71 16.76
C ASP A 144 -7.21 16.33 18.23
N ASN A 145 -7.87 15.32 18.77
CA ASN A 145 -7.61 14.78 20.12
C ASN A 145 -6.54 13.68 20.09
N ALA A 146 -5.62 13.70 19.12
CA ALA A 146 -4.48 12.81 19.10
C ALA A 146 -3.64 13.08 20.38
N LYS A 147 -3.61 12.12 21.30
CA LYS A 147 -2.71 12.16 22.45
C LYS A 147 -1.28 12.00 21.93
N GLU A 148 -0.30 12.64 22.59
CA GLU A 148 1.12 12.51 22.23
C GLU A 148 1.59 11.05 22.14
N ASP A 149 0.96 10.15 22.89
CA ASP A 149 1.24 8.71 22.93
C ASP A 149 0.87 7.95 21.63
N MET A 150 0.29 8.65 20.65
CA MET A 150 -0.11 8.03 19.36
C MET A 150 0.93 8.19 18.25
N TYR A 151 1.96 9.01 18.47
CA TYR A 151 3.03 9.21 17.49
C TYR A 151 4.04 8.07 17.51
N THR A 152 4.45 7.65 16.32
CA THR A 152 5.53 6.65 16.14
C THR A 152 6.86 7.21 16.60
N THR A 153 7.58 6.48 17.45
CA THR A 153 8.97 6.78 17.80
C THR A 153 9.95 6.10 16.84
N VAL A 154 11.18 6.59 16.79
CA VAL A 154 12.24 5.97 15.95
C VAL A 154 12.53 4.55 16.41
N GLU A 155 12.55 4.33 17.71
CA GLU A 155 12.80 3.04 18.35
C GLU A 155 11.72 2.02 17.96
N GLU A 156 10.45 2.41 18.02
CA GLU A 156 9.32 1.55 17.60
C GLU A 156 9.39 1.21 16.11
N ALA A 157 9.72 2.19 15.26
CA ALA A 157 9.83 1.97 13.82
C ALA A 157 10.94 0.94 13.49
N VAL A 158 12.10 1.07 14.14
CA VAL A 158 13.23 0.14 13.97
C VAL A 158 12.90 -1.25 14.52
N ASP A 159 12.27 -1.31 15.70
CA ASP A 159 11.87 -2.57 16.32
C ASP A 159 10.85 -3.32 15.46
N PHE A 160 9.81 -2.63 15.00
CA PHE A 160 8.77 -3.18 14.12
C PHE A 160 9.35 -3.73 12.82
N GLN A 161 10.13 -2.92 12.11
CA GLN A 161 10.76 -3.31 10.84
C GLN A 161 11.73 -4.48 10.99
N THR A 162 12.38 -4.59 12.14
CA THR A 162 13.33 -5.69 12.41
C THR A 162 12.62 -7.02 12.73
N LYS A 163 11.42 -6.94 13.32
CA LYS A 163 10.65 -8.10 13.77
C LYS A 163 9.66 -8.63 12.73
N THR A 164 9.24 -7.80 11.80
CA THR A 164 8.31 -8.18 10.72
C THR A 164 9.06 -8.54 9.45
#